data_8e27266c12265cea8f482538e4f19f62
#
_entry.id   8e27266c12265cea8f482538e4f19f62
#
_cell.length_a   1.000
_cell.length_b   1.000
_cell.length_c   1.000
_cell.angle_alpha   90.00
_cell.angle_beta   90.00
_cell.angle_gamma   90.00
#
_symmetry.space_group_name_H-M   'P 1'
#
loop_
_entity.id
_entity.type
_entity.pdbx_description
1 polymer ?
#
loop_
_entity_poly.entity_id
_entity_poly.type
_entity_poly.pdbx_seq_one_letter_code
_entity_poly.pdbx_strand_id
1 'polypeptide(L)'
;DGQKKLPNSNEVIIKKFKAITGIEERRYVSSKLRNSDIATFAAQKAIKKAAINPEDLDYIIVAQNFGDVRNGFTQCDMLPSIASRVKHELKIKNNNCVAFDIIFGCPGWVQGIIQADAFIKAGLAKKCLIIGSETLSRVVDPYDRDSMIYSDGAGACVLEANNTKNKGILSYADQSYTFEEAYFLFYGSSYNPNETQTTNYIKMHGRKIYEFALNNVPLAMKAAVDKSKIHINQIKKILIHQANEKMDEAIIDRFYKLYDIEMPEGIMPMSIHKLGNSSVATV
;
A
#
# COMPACT_ATOMS: atom_id res chain seq x y z
N ASP A 1 -2.85 -16.45 -18.35
CA ASP A 1 -1.49 -16.38 -18.93
C ASP A 1 -1.42 -15.60 -20.24
N GLY A 2 -2.31 -14.64 -20.56
CA GLY A 2 -2.26 -13.72 -21.70
C GLY A 2 -2.25 -14.32 -23.12
N GLN A 3 -1.82 -15.57 -23.23
CA GLN A 3 -1.71 -16.26 -24.53
C GLN A 3 -3.05 -16.77 -25.11
N LYS A 4 -4.08 -16.87 -24.29
CA LYS A 4 -5.43 -17.28 -24.72
C LYS A 4 -6.46 -16.29 -24.27
N LYS A 5 -7.31 -15.87 -25.20
CA LYS A 5 -8.51 -15.10 -24.88
C LYS A 5 -9.38 -15.88 -23.87
N LEU A 6 -9.86 -15.19 -22.84
CA LEU A 6 -10.79 -15.81 -21.90
C LEU A 6 -12.04 -16.32 -22.66
N PRO A 7 -12.53 -17.53 -22.36
CA PRO A 7 -13.61 -18.17 -23.14
C PRO A 7 -15.00 -17.56 -22.89
N ASN A 8 -15.14 -16.75 -21.82
CA ASN A 8 -16.42 -16.16 -21.42
C ASN A 8 -16.58 -14.74 -21.97
N SER A 9 -17.84 -14.26 -22.04
CA SER A 9 -18.11 -12.87 -22.37
C SER A 9 -17.60 -11.92 -21.28
N ASN A 10 -17.41 -10.63 -21.61
CA ASN A 10 -16.96 -9.62 -20.66
C ASN A 10 -17.88 -9.50 -19.44
N GLU A 11 -19.20 -9.61 -19.63
CA GLU A 11 -20.17 -9.54 -18.53
C GLU A 11 -19.97 -10.67 -17.52
N VAL A 12 -19.72 -11.89 -18.01
CA VAL A 12 -19.43 -13.06 -17.17
C VAL A 12 -18.10 -12.89 -16.44
N ILE A 13 -17.08 -12.35 -17.12
CA ILE A 13 -15.75 -12.10 -16.54
C ILE A 13 -15.87 -11.05 -15.44
N ILE A 14 -16.54 -9.92 -15.70
CA ILE A 14 -16.75 -8.83 -14.74
C ILE A 14 -17.51 -9.34 -13.50
N LYS A 15 -18.58 -10.11 -13.70
CA LYS A 15 -19.37 -10.69 -12.61
C LYS A 15 -18.53 -11.64 -11.74
N LYS A 16 -17.71 -12.50 -12.36
CA LYS A 16 -16.82 -13.42 -11.64
C LYS A 16 -15.72 -12.65 -10.92
N PHE A 17 -15.13 -11.64 -11.54
CA PHE A 17 -14.11 -10.80 -10.95
C PHE A 17 -14.64 -10.11 -9.68
N LYS A 18 -15.78 -9.42 -9.77
CA LYS A 18 -16.45 -8.83 -8.61
C LYS A 18 -16.73 -9.86 -7.51
N ALA A 19 -17.26 -11.03 -7.86
CA ALA A 19 -17.58 -12.08 -6.90
C ALA A 19 -16.36 -12.65 -6.16
N ILE A 20 -15.15 -12.55 -6.75
CA ILE A 20 -13.90 -13.03 -6.16
C ILE A 20 -13.21 -11.92 -5.37
N THR A 21 -13.13 -10.71 -5.92
CA THR A 21 -12.29 -9.63 -5.42
C THR A 21 -13.04 -8.58 -4.60
N GLY A 22 -14.37 -8.52 -4.72
CA GLY A 22 -15.20 -7.44 -4.18
C GLY A 22 -15.10 -6.13 -4.98
N ILE A 23 -14.22 -6.03 -5.98
CA ILE A 23 -13.96 -4.79 -6.72
C ILE A 23 -15.08 -4.55 -7.74
N GLU A 24 -15.71 -3.38 -7.65
CA GLU A 24 -16.69 -2.87 -8.62
C GLU A 24 -16.10 -1.77 -9.48
N GLU A 25 -15.30 -0.89 -8.86
CA GLU A 25 -14.68 0.26 -9.52
C GLU A 25 -13.20 0.36 -9.15
N ARG A 26 -12.42 0.98 -10.03
CA ARG A 26 -11.03 1.38 -9.78
C ARG A 26 -10.87 2.85 -10.10
N ARG A 27 -9.98 3.51 -9.37
CA ARG A 27 -9.66 4.93 -9.59
C ARG A 27 -8.31 5.03 -10.28
N TYR A 28 -8.28 5.72 -11.41
CA TYR A 28 -7.07 5.99 -12.15
C TYR A 28 -6.87 7.50 -12.23
N VAL A 29 -5.62 7.92 -12.05
CA VAL A 29 -5.27 9.34 -12.20
C VAL A 29 -5.41 9.78 -13.65
N SER A 30 -5.72 11.06 -13.86
CA SER A 30 -5.77 11.64 -15.20
C SER A 30 -4.39 11.55 -15.87
N SER A 31 -4.37 11.61 -17.21
CA SER A 31 -3.13 11.52 -17.98
C SER A 31 -2.08 12.59 -17.64
N LYS A 32 -2.53 13.72 -17.08
CA LYS A 32 -1.67 14.87 -16.71
C LYS A 32 -0.99 14.70 -15.36
N LEU A 33 -1.54 13.88 -14.47
CA LEU A 33 -1.03 13.69 -13.11
C LEU A 33 -0.07 12.51 -13.05
N ARG A 34 0.88 12.60 -12.10
CA ARG A 34 1.88 11.59 -11.77
C ARG A 34 1.72 11.15 -10.31
N ASN A 35 2.52 10.18 -9.92
CA ASN A 35 2.55 9.69 -8.54
C ASN A 35 2.92 10.80 -7.55
N SER A 36 3.92 11.63 -7.88
CA SER A 36 4.32 12.77 -7.04
C SER A 36 3.22 13.81 -6.85
N ASP A 37 2.35 14.02 -7.86
CA ASP A 37 1.23 14.97 -7.75
C ASP A 37 0.20 14.48 -6.73
N ILE A 38 -0.25 13.23 -6.85
CA ILE A 38 -1.24 12.67 -5.92
C ILE A 38 -0.68 12.48 -4.51
N ALA A 39 0.62 12.15 -4.39
CA ALA A 39 1.33 12.15 -3.12
C ALA A 39 1.30 13.53 -2.45
N THR A 40 1.55 14.60 -3.23
CA THR A 40 1.49 15.99 -2.77
C THR A 40 0.08 16.38 -2.32
N PHE A 41 -0.97 15.97 -3.04
CA PHE A 41 -2.35 16.25 -2.63
C PHE A 41 -2.71 15.54 -1.31
N ALA A 42 -2.26 14.30 -1.14
CA ALA A 42 -2.46 13.57 0.13
C ALA A 42 -1.70 14.26 1.29
N ALA A 43 -0.45 14.67 1.04
CA ALA A 43 0.38 15.41 1.98
C ALA A 43 -0.27 16.72 2.45
N GLN A 44 -0.75 17.54 1.51
CA GLN A 44 -1.44 18.80 1.81
C GLN A 44 -2.68 18.59 2.69
N LYS A 45 -3.47 17.54 2.40
CA LYS A 45 -4.66 17.19 3.20
C LYS A 45 -4.27 16.74 4.61
N ALA A 46 -3.21 15.92 4.74
CA ALA A 46 -2.74 15.43 6.03
C ALA A 46 -2.20 16.56 6.90
N ILE A 47 -1.35 17.45 6.35
CA ILE A 47 -0.80 18.63 7.01
C ILE A 47 -1.93 19.56 7.49
N LYS A 48 -2.89 19.86 6.59
CA LYS A 48 -4.06 20.69 6.93
C LYS A 48 -4.89 20.08 8.06
N LYS A 49 -5.13 18.75 8.00
CA LYS A 49 -5.92 18.04 9.03
C LYS A 49 -5.19 17.97 10.37
N ALA A 50 -3.87 17.84 10.34
CA ALA A 50 -3.01 17.86 11.53
C ALA A 50 -2.84 19.29 12.12
N ALA A 51 -3.23 20.33 11.38
CA ALA A 51 -3.08 21.74 11.75
C ALA A 51 -1.62 22.12 12.12
N ILE A 52 -0.64 21.57 11.41
CA ILE A 52 0.78 21.85 11.63
C ILE A 52 1.35 22.81 10.58
N ASN A 53 2.44 23.51 10.94
CA ASN A 53 3.26 24.21 9.97
C ASN A 53 4.14 23.18 9.22
N PRO A 54 4.14 23.12 7.87
CA PRO A 54 5.00 22.22 7.12
C PRO A 54 6.50 22.38 7.43
N GLU A 55 6.93 23.58 7.82
CA GLU A 55 8.32 23.86 8.22
C GLU A 55 8.73 23.16 9.54
N ASP A 56 7.76 22.64 10.33
CA ASP A 56 8.03 21.89 11.56
C ASP A 56 8.29 20.40 11.30
N LEU A 57 8.17 19.92 10.07
CA LEU A 57 8.43 18.53 9.73
C LEU A 57 9.94 18.22 9.78
N ASP A 58 10.27 17.10 10.44
CA ASP A 58 11.63 16.55 10.47
C ASP A 58 11.87 15.55 9.34
N TYR A 59 10.83 14.76 9.00
CA TYR A 59 10.92 13.78 7.92
C TYR A 59 9.68 13.76 7.04
N ILE A 60 9.91 13.53 5.74
CA ILE A 60 8.89 13.14 4.76
C ILE A 60 9.30 11.78 4.21
N ILE A 61 8.47 10.76 4.48
CA ILE A 61 8.71 9.37 4.08
C ILE A 61 7.62 8.97 3.10
N VAL A 62 8.00 8.63 1.87
CA VAL A 62 7.04 8.16 0.85
C VAL A 62 7.28 6.69 0.56
N ALA A 63 6.27 5.87 0.81
CA ALA A 63 6.25 4.49 0.36
C ALA A 63 5.67 4.43 -1.06
N GLN A 64 6.42 3.80 -1.97
CA GLN A 64 6.07 3.65 -3.39
C GLN A 64 6.93 2.55 -4.02
N ASN A 65 6.60 2.11 -5.25
CA ASN A 65 7.36 1.05 -5.92
C ASN A 65 7.96 1.47 -7.27
N PHE A 66 7.35 2.41 -7.99
CA PHE A 66 7.68 2.70 -9.39
C PHE A 66 8.07 4.15 -9.67
N GLY A 67 8.08 5.03 -8.65
CA GLY A 67 8.35 6.46 -8.85
C GLY A 67 7.24 7.15 -9.66
N ASP A 68 7.62 8.16 -10.42
CA ASP A 68 6.75 8.77 -11.41
C ASP A 68 6.81 7.98 -12.73
N VAL A 69 5.64 7.65 -13.25
CA VAL A 69 5.49 7.02 -14.57
C VAL A 69 4.56 7.90 -15.41
N ARG A 70 5.04 8.31 -16.58
CA ARG A 70 4.24 9.13 -17.51
C ARG A 70 3.15 8.30 -18.17
N ASN A 71 2.02 8.94 -18.45
CA ASN A 71 0.96 8.28 -19.21
C ASN A 71 1.46 7.82 -20.59
N GLY A 72 1.17 6.57 -20.95
CA GLY A 72 1.64 5.96 -22.20
C GLY A 72 3.07 5.39 -22.15
N PHE A 73 3.73 5.44 -20.99
CA PHE A 73 5.06 4.85 -20.77
C PHE A 73 5.00 3.93 -19.54
N THR A 74 5.97 3.02 -19.45
CA THR A 74 6.19 2.16 -18.27
C THR A 74 7.54 2.44 -17.62
N GLN A 75 8.31 3.38 -18.17
CA GLN A 75 9.60 3.77 -17.63
C GLN A 75 9.42 4.50 -16.30
N CYS A 76 10.03 3.94 -15.26
CA CYS A 76 10.06 4.50 -13.92
C CYS A 76 11.00 5.71 -13.85
N ASP A 77 10.55 6.80 -13.24
CA ASP A 77 11.33 8.00 -12.97
C ASP A 77 11.48 8.16 -11.45
N MET A 78 12.62 7.68 -10.93
CA MET A 78 12.93 7.63 -9.51
C MET A 78 13.75 8.82 -9.01
N LEU A 79 14.21 9.71 -9.92
CA LEU A 79 15.10 10.82 -9.58
C LEU A 79 14.55 12.17 -10.00
N PRO A 80 14.43 13.13 -9.06
CA PRO A 80 14.60 12.95 -7.61
C PRO A 80 13.52 12.06 -7.02
N SER A 81 13.71 11.59 -5.77
CA SER A 81 12.71 10.75 -5.06
C SER A 81 11.33 11.42 -5.01
N ILE A 82 10.27 10.64 -4.89
CA ILE A 82 8.90 11.18 -4.74
C ILE A 82 8.81 12.08 -3.50
N ALA A 83 9.43 11.68 -2.39
CA ALA A 83 9.47 12.49 -1.17
C ALA A 83 10.14 13.86 -1.40
N SER A 84 11.23 13.91 -2.19
CA SER A 84 11.89 15.17 -2.54
C SER A 84 11.01 16.05 -3.43
N ARG A 85 10.27 15.45 -4.36
CA ARG A 85 9.29 16.18 -5.20
C ARG A 85 8.16 16.74 -4.34
N VAL A 86 7.62 15.97 -3.43
CA VAL A 86 6.59 16.39 -2.47
C VAL A 86 7.09 17.55 -1.61
N LYS A 87 8.31 17.44 -1.04
CA LYS A 87 8.92 18.53 -0.27
C LYS A 87 9.05 19.82 -1.09
N HIS A 88 9.49 19.71 -2.35
CA HIS A 88 9.59 20.83 -3.27
C HIS A 88 8.23 21.49 -3.53
N GLU A 89 7.21 20.70 -3.83
CA GLU A 89 5.86 21.20 -4.12
C GLU A 89 5.18 21.82 -2.89
N LEU A 90 5.46 21.30 -1.70
CA LEU A 90 5.02 21.89 -0.42
C LEU A 90 5.78 23.17 -0.06
N LYS A 91 6.81 23.54 -0.83
CA LYS A 91 7.64 24.74 -0.65
C LYS A 91 8.33 24.79 0.72
N ILE A 92 8.66 23.63 1.30
CA ILE A 92 9.35 23.54 2.58
C ILE A 92 10.80 23.97 2.43
N LYS A 93 11.19 25.02 3.12
CA LYS A 93 12.53 25.60 3.12
C LYS A 93 13.45 25.01 4.18
N ASN A 94 12.89 24.38 5.20
CA ASN A 94 13.64 23.73 6.26
C ASN A 94 14.58 22.65 5.70
N ASN A 95 15.90 22.94 5.69
CA ASN A 95 16.91 21.99 5.21
C ASN A 95 17.06 20.77 6.13
N ASN A 96 16.65 20.86 7.39
CA ASN A 96 16.68 19.74 8.33
C ASN A 96 15.50 18.77 8.14
N CYS A 97 14.48 19.13 7.37
CA CYS A 97 13.43 18.21 6.96
C CYS A 97 13.96 17.25 5.90
N VAL A 98 14.26 16.02 6.28
CA VAL A 98 14.83 14.99 5.40
C VAL A 98 13.72 14.27 4.63
N ALA A 99 13.87 14.16 3.30
CA ALA A 99 12.87 13.54 2.42
C ALA A 99 13.47 12.33 1.69
N PHE A 100 12.87 11.14 1.85
CA PHE A 100 13.30 9.91 1.18
C PHE A 100 12.15 8.95 0.93
N ASP A 101 12.35 8.02 -0.03
CA ASP A 101 11.38 7.00 -0.40
C ASP A 101 11.73 5.64 0.22
N ILE A 102 10.69 4.82 0.42
CA ILE A 102 10.80 3.40 0.78
C ILE A 102 10.20 2.56 -0.34
N ILE A 103 10.98 1.60 -0.84
CA ILE A 103 10.50 0.54 -1.73
C ILE A 103 10.32 -0.72 -0.87
N PHE A 104 9.06 -1.07 -0.55
CA PHE A 104 8.76 -2.17 0.37
C PHE A 104 7.52 -2.97 -0.04
N GLY A 105 7.01 -2.79 -1.25
CA GLY A 105 5.75 -3.40 -1.69
C GLY A 105 4.52 -2.82 -0.97
N CYS A 106 3.42 -3.56 -1.00
CA CYS A 106 2.14 -3.11 -0.44
C CYS A 106 2.17 -2.66 1.03
N PRO A 107 2.93 -3.28 1.95
CA PRO A 107 3.01 -2.84 3.34
C PRO A 107 3.92 -1.61 3.57
N GLY A 108 4.43 -0.98 2.50
CA GLY A 108 5.40 0.10 2.59
C GLY A 108 4.93 1.30 3.44
N TRP A 109 3.64 1.66 3.41
CA TRP A 109 3.13 2.72 4.26
C TRP A 109 3.22 2.35 5.75
N VAL A 110 2.90 1.11 6.11
CA VAL A 110 3.04 0.61 7.49
C VAL A 110 4.52 0.61 7.90
N GLN A 111 5.44 0.22 7.01
CA GLN A 111 6.87 0.28 7.25
C GLN A 111 7.34 1.73 7.47
N GLY A 112 6.79 2.69 6.72
CA GLY A 112 7.04 4.12 6.94
C GLY A 112 6.60 4.61 8.32
N ILE A 113 5.44 4.13 8.80
CA ILE A 113 4.97 4.39 10.17
C ILE A 113 5.93 3.81 11.21
N ILE A 114 6.39 2.57 11.03
CA ILE A 114 7.36 1.92 11.94
C ILE A 114 8.67 2.72 12.00
N GLN A 115 9.20 3.16 10.86
CA GLN A 115 10.42 3.96 10.82
C GLN A 115 10.24 5.32 11.49
N ALA A 116 9.12 6.00 11.22
CA ALA A 116 8.81 7.29 11.84
C ALA A 116 8.69 7.16 13.36
N ASP A 117 8.03 6.12 13.86
CA ASP A 117 7.93 5.83 15.31
C ASP A 117 9.32 5.57 15.92
N ALA A 118 10.17 4.82 15.22
CA ALA A 118 11.55 4.57 15.66
C ALA A 118 12.37 5.86 15.72
N PHE A 119 12.27 6.76 14.73
CA PHE A 119 12.94 8.05 14.74
C PHE A 119 12.45 8.95 15.88
N ILE A 120 11.14 8.96 16.14
CA ILE A 120 10.56 9.72 17.24
C ILE A 120 11.04 9.17 18.59
N LYS A 121 11.00 7.84 18.79
CA LYS A 121 11.47 7.19 20.02
C LYS A 121 12.97 7.36 20.26
N ALA A 122 13.76 7.42 19.19
CA ALA A 122 15.21 7.68 19.26
C ALA A 122 15.55 9.17 19.49
N GLY A 123 14.56 10.07 19.51
CA GLY A 123 14.77 11.51 19.65
C GLY A 123 15.31 12.20 18.38
N LEU A 124 15.30 11.51 17.24
CA LEU A 124 15.75 12.04 15.95
C LEU A 124 14.66 12.88 15.24
N ALA A 125 13.41 12.72 15.64
CA ALA A 125 12.28 13.43 15.06
C ALA A 125 11.24 13.79 16.12
N LYS A 126 10.47 14.83 15.83
CA LYS A 126 9.24 15.19 16.56
C LYS A 126 8.01 15.06 15.68
N LYS A 127 8.12 15.35 14.39
CA LYS A 127 7.02 15.30 13.42
C LYS A 127 7.47 14.66 12.12
N CYS A 128 6.77 13.63 11.71
CA CYS A 128 7.02 12.92 10.44
C CYS A 128 5.74 12.90 9.59
N LEU A 129 5.88 13.18 8.31
CA LEU A 129 4.84 12.99 7.30
C LEU A 129 5.08 11.68 6.58
N ILE A 130 4.14 10.75 6.65
CA ILE A 130 4.22 9.44 6.00
C ILE A 130 3.16 9.37 4.91
N ILE A 131 3.57 9.00 3.71
CA ILE A 131 2.74 8.96 2.51
C ILE A 131 2.86 7.57 1.89
N GLY A 132 1.74 6.95 1.54
CA GLY A 132 1.69 5.82 0.61
C GLY A 132 1.10 6.33 -0.70
N SER A 133 1.78 6.13 -1.83
CA SER A 133 1.31 6.66 -3.12
C SER A 133 1.75 5.78 -4.27
N GLU A 134 0.80 5.48 -5.18
CA GLU A 134 1.07 4.62 -6.33
C GLU A 134 0.20 4.98 -7.54
N THR A 135 0.76 4.85 -8.74
CA THR A 135 0.06 4.96 -10.02
C THR A 135 0.20 3.66 -10.82
N LEU A 136 -0.37 2.56 -10.28
CA LEU A 136 -0.23 1.22 -10.84
C LEU A 136 -0.85 1.10 -12.24
N SER A 137 -1.84 1.93 -12.58
CA SER A 137 -2.44 1.97 -13.91
C SER A 137 -1.43 2.22 -15.03
N ARG A 138 -0.22 2.72 -14.69
CA ARG A 138 0.86 3.00 -15.65
C ARG A 138 1.76 1.81 -15.94
N VAL A 139 1.78 0.83 -15.04
CA VAL A 139 2.73 -0.30 -15.07
C VAL A 139 2.04 -1.66 -15.14
N VAL A 140 0.72 -1.69 -15.34
CA VAL A 140 -0.06 -2.92 -15.54
C VAL A 140 -0.03 -3.36 -16.99
N ASP A 141 0.01 -4.67 -17.22
CA ASP A 141 -0.11 -5.27 -18.53
C ASP A 141 -1.58 -5.45 -18.91
N PRO A 142 -2.09 -4.84 -20.00
CA PRO A 142 -3.46 -5.03 -20.46
C PRO A 142 -3.80 -6.48 -20.83
N TYR A 143 -2.79 -7.31 -21.09
CA TYR A 143 -2.92 -8.74 -21.44
C TYR A 143 -2.83 -9.65 -20.21
N ASP A 144 -2.72 -9.09 -19.01
CA ASP A 144 -2.68 -9.82 -17.76
C ASP A 144 -4.00 -9.68 -17.01
N ARG A 145 -4.70 -10.81 -16.82
CA ARG A 145 -5.95 -10.84 -16.04
C ARG A 145 -5.78 -10.29 -14.61
N ASP A 146 -4.64 -10.58 -13.98
CA ASP A 146 -4.38 -10.20 -12.60
C ASP A 146 -4.20 -8.68 -12.46
N SER A 147 -3.90 -7.98 -13.57
CA SER A 147 -3.83 -6.51 -13.62
C SER A 147 -5.16 -5.81 -13.28
N MET A 148 -6.29 -6.53 -13.42
CA MET A 148 -7.63 -5.97 -13.18
C MET A 148 -7.88 -5.52 -11.74
N ILE A 149 -7.10 -5.98 -10.76
CA ILE A 149 -7.25 -5.57 -9.36
C ILE A 149 -6.67 -4.18 -9.08
N TYR A 150 -5.70 -3.73 -9.86
CA TYR A 150 -4.89 -2.56 -9.54
C TYR A 150 -5.59 -1.24 -9.83
N SER A 151 -5.33 -0.26 -8.97
CA SER A 151 -5.80 1.12 -9.07
C SER A 151 -4.67 2.09 -8.70
N ASP A 152 -4.94 3.40 -8.83
CA ASP A 152 -4.07 4.47 -8.39
C ASP A 152 -4.62 5.06 -7.09
N GLY A 153 -3.72 5.55 -6.23
CA GLY A 153 -4.13 6.17 -4.99
C GLY A 153 -2.98 6.76 -4.19
N ALA A 154 -3.33 7.67 -3.29
CA ALA A 154 -2.41 8.21 -2.30
C ALA A 154 -3.13 8.47 -0.98
N GLY A 155 -2.47 8.11 0.11
CA GLY A 155 -2.88 8.39 1.48
C GLY A 155 -1.71 8.93 2.29
N ALA A 156 -1.99 9.77 3.28
CA ALA A 156 -0.94 10.33 4.13
C ALA A 156 -1.41 10.55 5.57
N CYS A 157 -0.46 10.47 6.50
CA CYS A 157 -0.68 10.87 7.88
C CYS A 157 0.53 11.64 8.43
N VAL A 158 0.32 12.37 9.50
CA VAL A 158 1.37 12.98 10.31
C VAL A 158 1.47 12.21 11.63
N LEU A 159 2.67 11.73 11.95
CA LEU A 159 3.03 11.26 13.27
C LEU A 159 3.73 12.39 14.04
N GLU A 160 3.30 12.59 15.27
CA GLU A 160 3.89 13.58 16.17
C GLU A 160 4.28 12.92 17.50
N ALA A 161 5.43 13.33 18.03
CA ALA A 161 5.89 12.91 19.36
C ALA A 161 4.84 13.26 20.43
N ASN A 162 4.51 12.28 21.24
CA ASN A 162 3.52 12.46 22.32
C ASN A 162 4.08 11.89 23.63
N ASN A 163 4.05 12.69 24.67
CA ASN A 163 4.50 12.29 26.01
C ASN A 163 3.43 11.56 26.84
N THR A 164 2.24 11.31 26.26
CA THR A 164 1.16 10.61 26.95
C THR A 164 1.44 9.12 27.01
N LYS A 165 1.61 8.57 28.21
CA LYS A 165 1.83 7.13 28.40
C LYS A 165 0.64 6.31 27.85
N ASN A 166 0.95 5.17 27.23
CA ASN A 166 -0.01 4.21 26.68
C ASN A 166 -0.93 4.75 25.57
N LYS A 167 -0.47 5.76 24.82
CA LYS A 167 -1.15 6.27 23.62
C LYS A 167 -0.19 6.26 22.43
N GLY A 168 -0.76 6.14 21.22
CA GLY A 168 -0.01 6.08 19.98
C GLY A 168 0.32 4.64 19.58
N ILE A 169 1.48 4.42 18.97
CA ILE A 169 1.92 3.10 18.49
C ILE A 169 2.41 2.28 19.68
N LEU A 170 1.67 1.23 20.02
CA LEU A 170 1.96 0.37 21.17
C LEU A 170 3.02 -0.68 20.83
N SER A 171 2.94 -1.26 19.64
CA SER A 171 3.85 -2.31 19.17
C SER A 171 3.79 -2.45 17.65
N TYR A 172 4.73 -3.18 17.10
CA TYR A 172 4.73 -3.60 15.70
C TYR A 172 5.45 -4.96 15.56
N ALA A 173 5.19 -5.63 14.45
CA ALA A 173 5.92 -6.79 13.97
C ALA A 173 6.05 -6.68 12.46
N ASP A 174 7.26 -6.83 11.98
CA ASP A 174 7.62 -6.85 10.58
C ASP A 174 8.43 -8.11 10.26
N GLN A 175 8.22 -8.66 9.07
CA GLN A 175 8.87 -9.86 8.59
C GLN A 175 9.14 -9.73 7.11
N SER A 176 10.22 -10.34 6.63
CA SER A 176 10.57 -10.37 5.21
C SER A 176 10.88 -11.81 4.80
N TYR A 177 10.15 -12.29 3.80
CA TYR A 177 10.28 -13.63 3.24
C TYR A 177 10.83 -13.51 1.81
N THR A 178 12.07 -13.91 1.62
CA THR A 178 12.76 -13.73 0.33
C THR A 178 13.46 -14.97 -0.18
N PHE A 179 13.52 -16.03 0.62
CA PHE A 179 14.25 -17.23 0.25
C PHE A 179 13.64 -17.96 -0.95
N GLU A 180 12.32 -18.17 -0.94
CA GLU A 180 11.55 -18.76 -2.03
C GLU A 180 10.56 -17.77 -2.66
N GLU A 181 10.20 -16.71 -1.94
CA GLU A 181 9.07 -15.82 -2.22
C GLU A 181 9.45 -14.54 -2.96
N ALA A 182 10.75 -14.22 -3.08
CA ALA A 182 11.24 -12.96 -3.63
C ALA A 182 10.59 -12.56 -4.96
N TYR A 183 10.30 -13.55 -5.82
CA TYR A 183 9.73 -13.35 -7.15
C TYR A 183 8.25 -13.75 -7.27
N PHE A 184 7.51 -13.81 -6.18
CA PHE A 184 6.05 -14.00 -6.25
C PHE A 184 5.36 -12.78 -6.84
N LEU A 185 5.94 -11.61 -6.65
CA LEU A 185 5.61 -10.35 -7.32
C LEU A 185 6.88 -9.85 -8.02
N PHE A 186 6.81 -9.53 -9.31
CA PHE A 186 7.98 -9.19 -10.10
C PHE A 186 7.65 -8.24 -11.25
N TYR A 187 8.68 -7.74 -11.93
CA TYR A 187 8.56 -6.88 -13.10
C TYR A 187 9.00 -7.70 -14.33
N GLY A 188 8.08 -7.96 -15.25
CA GLY A 188 8.31 -8.88 -16.35
C GLY A 188 7.58 -8.49 -17.64
N SER A 189 7.92 -9.20 -18.74
CA SER A 189 7.41 -8.92 -20.07
C SER A 189 5.89 -9.06 -20.18
N SER A 190 5.30 -8.37 -21.17
CA SER A 190 3.89 -8.51 -21.52
C SER A 190 3.52 -9.97 -21.84
N TYR A 191 2.29 -10.35 -21.51
CA TYR A 191 1.69 -11.59 -21.99
C TYR A 191 1.10 -11.48 -23.41
N ASN A 192 1.25 -10.33 -24.07
CA ASN A 192 0.87 -10.17 -25.47
C ASN A 192 1.82 -10.98 -26.37
N PRO A 193 1.34 -12.01 -27.09
CA PRO A 193 2.21 -12.83 -27.95
C PRO A 193 2.76 -12.06 -29.16
N ASN A 194 2.17 -10.91 -29.49
CA ASN A 194 2.58 -10.04 -30.61
C ASN A 194 3.40 -8.84 -30.14
N GLU A 195 3.77 -8.77 -28.84
CA GLU A 195 4.57 -7.68 -28.33
C GLU A 195 6.00 -7.76 -28.88
N THR A 196 6.40 -6.74 -29.62
CA THR A 196 7.75 -6.63 -30.19
C THR A 196 8.68 -5.77 -29.34
N GLN A 197 8.12 -5.05 -28.36
CA GLN A 197 8.88 -4.20 -27.46
C GLN A 197 9.26 -4.96 -26.19
N THR A 198 10.42 -4.67 -25.64
CA THR A 198 10.90 -5.23 -24.36
C THR A 198 10.32 -4.50 -23.17
N THR A 199 9.02 -4.17 -23.21
CA THR A 199 8.34 -3.45 -22.14
C THR A 199 8.00 -4.42 -20.99
N ASN A 200 8.40 -4.05 -19.79
CA ASN A 200 8.08 -4.79 -18.58
C ASN A 200 6.92 -4.16 -17.82
N TYR A 201 6.19 -4.99 -17.10
CA TYR A 201 4.99 -4.66 -16.33
C TYR A 201 5.03 -5.35 -14.98
N ILE A 202 4.25 -4.86 -14.04
CA ILE A 202 4.03 -5.58 -12.78
C ILE A 202 3.34 -6.92 -13.06
N LYS A 203 3.88 -7.98 -12.49
CA LYS A 203 3.41 -9.36 -12.61
C LYS A 203 3.35 -10.02 -11.25
N MET A 204 2.43 -10.96 -11.08
CA MET A 204 2.37 -11.74 -9.86
C MET A 204 2.00 -13.21 -10.11
N HIS A 205 2.46 -14.06 -9.23
CA HIS A 205 1.97 -15.41 -9.08
C HIS A 205 0.79 -15.41 -8.10
N GLY A 206 -0.39 -14.97 -8.55
CA GLY A 206 -1.54 -14.64 -7.71
C GLY A 206 -1.91 -15.73 -6.69
N ARG A 207 -1.88 -17.04 -7.09
CA ARG A 207 -2.14 -18.15 -6.18
C ARG A 207 -1.09 -18.25 -5.06
N LYS A 208 0.19 -18.08 -5.39
CA LYS A 208 1.29 -18.13 -4.39
C LYS A 208 1.18 -16.96 -3.41
N ILE A 209 0.88 -15.75 -3.91
CA ILE A 209 0.63 -14.56 -3.07
C ILE A 209 -0.56 -14.81 -2.13
N TYR A 210 -1.65 -15.38 -2.62
CA TYR A 210 -2.81 -15.71 -1.81
C TYR A 210 -2.47 -16.70 -0.68
N GLU A 211 -1.82 -17.81 -1.02
CA GLU A 211 -1.38 -18.83 -0.05
C GLU A 211 -0.40 -18.25 0.98
N PHE A 212 0.56 -17.44 0.51
CA PHE A 212 1.51 -16.72 1.37
C PHE A 212 0.81 -15.81 2.37
N ALA A 213 -0.11 -14.96 1.90
CA ALA A 213 -0.82 -14.01 2.74
C ALA A 213 -1.63 -14.72 3.84
N LEU A 214 -2.37 -15.77 3.48
CA LEU A 214 -3.18 -16.54 4.43
C LEU A 214 -2.34 -17.28 5.50
N ASN A 215 -1.12 -17.65 5.18
CA ASN A 215 -0.28 -18.41 6.10
C ASN A 215 0.57 -17.50 7.00
N ASN A 216 1.00 -16.34 6.53
CA ASN A 216 1.99 -15.53 7.21
C ASN A 216 1.42 -14.26 7.86
N VAL A 217 0.47 -13.58 7.20
CA VAL A 217 -0.07 -12.30 7.72
C VAL A 217 -0.76 -12.47 9.08
N PRO A 218 -1.62 -13.49 9.33
CA PRO A 218 -2.22 -13.69 10.65
C PRO A 218 -1.19 -13.86 11.77
N LEU A 219 -0.06 -14.53 11.50
CA LEU A 219 1.01 -14.74 12.47
C LEU A 219 1.74 -13.43 12.80
N ALA A 220 2.02 -12.60 11.79
CA ALA A 220 2.61 -11.28 11.99
C ALA A 220 1.66 -10.37 12.79
N MET A 221 0.35 -10.38 12.48
CA MET A 221 -0.66 -9.65 13.24
C MET A 221 -0.69 -10.09 14.70
N LYS A 222 -0.70 -11.41 14.95
CA LYS A 222 -0.66 -11.97 16.30
C LYS A 222 0.59 -11.53 17.05
N ALA A 223 1.77 -11.57 16.42
CA ALA A 223 3.02 -11.13 17.03
C ALA A 223 2.98 -9.65 17.44
N ALA A 224 2.35 -8.79 16.64
CA ALA A 224 2.17 -7.38 16.98
C ALA A 224 1.23 -7.20 18.18
N VAL A 225 0.08 -7.89 18.19
CA VAL A 225 -0.90 -7.81 19.29
C VAL A 225 -0.30 -8.35 20.60
N ASP A 226 0.36 -9.50 20.57
CA ASP A 226 0.98 -10.10 21.77
C ASP A 226 2.05 -9.17 22.38
N LYS A 227 2.87 -8.52 21.54
CA LYS A 227 3.85 -7.51 22.00
C LYS A 227 3.18 -6.29 22.63
N SER A 228 1.99 -5.90 22.19
CA SER A 228 1.26 -4.74 22.72
C SER A 228 0.72 -4.97 24.13
N LYS A 229 0.58 -6.24 24.54
CA LYS A 229 -0.05 -6.65 25.80
C LYS A 229 -1.52 -6.26 25.94
N ILE A 230 -2.19 -5.85 24.86
CA ILE A 230 -3.63 -5.65 24.85
C ILE A 230 -4.34 -6.96 24.60
N HIS A 231 -5.54 -7.12 25.19
CA HIS A 231 -6.36 -8.29 24.93
C HIS A 231 -7.03 -8.16 23.55
N ILE A 232 -7.14 -9.26 22.80
CA ILE A 232 -7.74 -9.28 21.46
C ILE A 232 -9.12 -8.62 21.39
N ASN A 233 -9.95 -8.77 22.43
CA ASN A 233 -11.29 -8.15 22.50
C ASN A 233 -11.27 -6.62 22.64
N GLN A 234 -10.12 -6.01 22.89
CA GLN A 234 -9.95 -4.57 22.93
C GLN A 234 -9.72 -3.95 21.55
N ILE A 235 -9.45 -4.76 20.54
CA ILE A 235 -9.31 -4.30 19.15
C ILE A 235 -10.68 -3.83 18.67
N LYS A 236 -10.74 -2.57 18.23
CA LYS A 236 -11.99 -1.95 17.76
C LYS A 236 -12.12 -2.03 16.24
N LYS A 237 -11.01 -1.92 15.51
CA LYS A 237 -10.95 -2.00 14.05
C LYS A 237 -9.60 -2.54 13.60
N ILE A 238 -9.62 -3.25 12.50
CA ILE A 238 -8.43 -3.70 11.77
C ILE A 238 -8.47 -3.02 10.41
N LEU A 239 -7.46 -2.17 10.14
CA LEU A 239 -7.24 -1.56 8.84
C LEU A 239 -6.20 -2.41 8.14
N ILE A 240 -6.63 -3.20 7.17
CA ILE A 240 -5.76 -4.10 6.41
C ILE A 240 -5.51 -3.54 5.01
N HIS A 241 -4.39 -3.91 4.41
CA HIS A 241 -4.17 -3.74 2.98
C HIS A 241 -5.26 -4.46 2.19
N GLN A 242 -6.05 -3.73 1.39
CA GLN A 242 -7.19 -4.26 0.67
C GLN A 242 -6.76 -4.72 -0.73
N ALA A 243 -6.33 -5.96 -0.84
CA ALA A 243 -5.91 -6.57 -2.11
C ALA A 243 -7.05 -7.34 -2.80
N ASN A 244 -7.87 -8.02 -2.01
CA ASN A 244 -8.98 -8.85 -2.44
C ASN A 244 -9.87 -9.12 -1.23
N GLU A 245 -11.16 -8.75 -1.29
CA GLU A 245 -12.08 -8.82 -0.15
C GLU A 245 -12.12 -10.21 0.51
N LYS A 246 -12.26 -11.28 -0.27
CA LYS A 246 -12.30 -12.65 0.27
C LYS A 246 -10.98 -13.09 0.90
N MET A 247 -9.87 -12.63 0.35
CA MET A 247 -8.56 -12.90 0.93
C MET A 247 -8.41 -12.18 2.26
N ASP A 248 -8.82 -10.92 2.32
CA ASP A 248 -8.72 -10.08 3.50
C ASP A 248 -9.61 -10.63 4.62
N GLU A 249 -10.85 -11.05 4.31
CA GLU A 249 -11.75 -11.74 5.24
C GLU A 249 -11.13 -13.03 5.78
N ALA A 250 -10.55 -13.85 4.90
CA ALA A 250 -9.91 -15.11 5.30
C ALA A 250 -8.66 -14.90 6.17
N ILE A 251 -7.89 -13.83 5.93
CA ILE A 251 -6.75 -13.45 6.78
C ILE A 251 -7.25 -13.09 8.19
N ILE A 252 -8.27 -12.24 8.30
CA ILE A 252 -8.79 -11.78 9.58
C ILE A 252 -9.47 -12.93 10.35
N ASP A 253 -10.23 -13.79 9.67
CA ASP A 253 -10.80 -14.99 10.28
C ASP A 253 -9.71 -15.90 10.86
N ARG A 254 -8.65 -16.18 10.09
CA ARG A 254 -7.50 -16.96 10.59
C ARG A 254 -6.80 -16.28 11.76
N PHE A 255 -6.66 -14.95 11.72
CA PHE A 255 -6.06 -14.19 12.82
C PHE A 255 -6.84 -14.35 14.13
N TYR A 256 -8.18 -14.24 14.10
CA TYR A 256 -9.01 -14.45 15.29
C TYR A 256 -9.01 -15.91 15.77
N LYS A 257 -8.95 -16.87 14.85
CA LYS A 257 -8.81 -18.31 15.18
C LYS A 257 -7.52 -18.63 15.94
N LEU A 258 -6.44 -17.84 15.76
CA LEU A 258 -5.22 -18.00 16.57
C LEU A 258 -5.42 -17.66 18.07
N TYR A 259 -6.56 -17.09 18.43
CA TYR A 259 -6.97 -16.77 19.79
C TYR A 259 -8.22 -17.58 20.24
N ASP A 260 -8.65 -18.58 19.45
CA ASP A 260 -9.86 -19.36 19.67
C ASP A 260 -11.13 -18.50 19.80
N ILE A 261 -11.22 -17.42 19.02
CA ILE A 261 -12.32 -16.44 19.01
C ILE A 261 -12.86 -16.31 17.58
N GLU A 262 -14.18 -16.20 17.45
CA GLU A 262 -14.82 -15.87 16.20
C GLU A 262 -14.54 -14.40 15.79
N MET A 263 -14.40 -14.16 14.48
CA MET A 263 -14.18 -12.82 13.95
C MET A 263 -15.40 -11.93 14.26
N PRO A 264 -15.24 -10.79 14.95
CA PRO A 264 -16.34 -9.90 15.24
C PRO A 264 -16.88 -9.23 13.96
N GLU A 265 -18.20 -9.10 13.88
CA GLU A 265 -18.87 -8.40 12.78
C GLU A 265 -18.39 -6.95 12.66
N GLY A 266 -18.14 -6.49 11.44
CA GLY A 266 -17.74 -5.12 11.14
C GLY A 266 -16.37 -4.71 11.71
N ILE A 267 -15.52 -5.68 12.12
CA ILE A 267 -14.17 -5.40 12.64
C ILE A 267 -13.26 -4.80 11.56
N MET A 268 -13.45 -5.18 10.30
CA MET A 268 -12.64 -4.77 9.16
C MET A 268 -13.44 -3.86 8.22
N PRO A 269 -13.20 -2.53 8.23
CA PRO A 269 -13.79 -1.63 7.24
C PRO A 269 -13.29 -1.96 5.84
N MET A 270 -14.19 -2.04 4.85
CA MET A 270 -13.88 -2.39 3.47
C MET A 270 -14.28 -1.26 2.52
N SER A 271 -13.34 -0.83 1.67
CA SER A 271 -13.54 0.20 0.65
C SER A 271 -13.13 -0.25 -0.77
N ILE A 272 -12.62 -1.48 -0.88
CA ILE A 272 -12.05 -2.03 -2.11
C ILE A 272 -13.05 -2.01 -3.28
N HIS A 273 -14.36 -2.13 -2.98
CA HIS A 273 -15.42 -2.12 -4.00
C HIS A 273 -15.41 -0.83 -4.84
N LYS A 274 -15.00 0.31 -4.27
CA LYS A 274 -14.93 1.62 -4.95
C LYS A 274 -13.52 2.05 -5.34
N LEU A 275 -12.51 1.60 -4.60
CA LEU A 275 -11.17 2.12 -4.74
C LEU A 275 -10.22 1.15 -5.45
N GLY A 276 -10.50 -0.16 -5.41
CA GLY A 276 -9.59 -1.18 -5.92
C GLY A 276 -8.32 -1.29 -5.08
N ASN A 277 -7.30 -1.96 -5.62
CA ASN A 277 -6.01 -2.15 -4.96
C ASN A 277 -4.99 -1.13 -5.46
N SER A 278 -4.70 -0.11 -4.67
CA SER A 278 -3.65 0.89 -4.93
C SER A 278 -2.34 0.61 -4.18
N SER A 279 -2.04 -0.68 -3.89
CA SER A 279 -0.82 -1.10 -3.21
C SER A 279 -0.60 -0.39 -1.88
N VAL A 280 0.45 0.41 -1.76
CA VAL A 280 0.86 1.12 -0.53
C VAL A 280 -0.16 2.12 0.01
N ALA A 281 -1.19 2.46 -0.75
CA ALA A 281 -2.19 3.47 -0.38
C ALA A 281 -3.55 2.86 0.01
N THR A 282 -3.65 1.54 0.18
CA THR A 282 -4.93 0.86 0.48
C THR A 282 -5.29 0.79 1.96
N VAL A 283 -4.44 1.23 2.87
CA VAL A 283 -4.66 1.20 4.33
C VAL A 283 -5.30 2.49 4.84
#